data_2cf2a59f9ef52e5e53bbd7592942e50c
#
_entry.id   2cf2a59f9ef52e5e53bbd7592942e50c
#
_cell.length_a   1.000
_cell.length_b   1.000
_cell.length_c   1.000
_cell.angle_alpha   90.00
_cell.angle_beta   90.00
_cell.angle_gamma   90.00
#
_symmetry.space_group_name_H-M   'P 1'
#
loop_
_entity.id
_entity.type
_entity.pdbx_description
1 polymer ?
#
loop_
_entity_poly.entity_id
_entity_poly.type
_entity_poly.pdbx_seq_one_letter_code
_entity_poly.pdbx_strand_id
1 'polypeptide(L)'
;MSVDQPLAHTSAGAARIDCSAPGRAGIIGNPSDMYGGSVLCCSVGMRARVTISPSPALVLETNEQQCHISKREDLRPQGDLFDLPRAILDYMRLPTLNCHVRYESEIPLRSGLAGSTALVVALVKALRAWQGEYPNLYQLAERARYIELNYLRVICGYQDAYMCTFGGLNYMDFGGKQFYREAEAELFATVEPLAPYVPHMP
;
A
#
# COMPACT_ATOMS: atom_id res chain seq x y z
N MET A 1 -6.30 -24.89 30.97
CA MET A 1 -5.59 -23.74 31.55
C MET A 1 -4.86 -23.05 30.43
N SER A 2 -5.49 -22.06 29.82
CA SER A 2 -4.93 -21.26 28.72
C SER A 2 -4.24 -20.07 29.36
N VAL A 3 -2.98 -19.87 29.09
CA VAL A 3 -2.23 -18.69 29.53
C VAL A 3 -2.16 -17.75 28.34
N ASP A 4 -3.13 -16.83 28.30
CA ASP A 4 -3.03 -15.63 27.47
C ASP A 4 -1.93 -14.73 28.05
N GLN A 5 -0.76 -14.76 27.42
CA GLN A 5 0.23 -13.72 27.64
C GLN A 5 -0.08 -12.54 26.70
N PRO A 6 -0.27 -11.33 27.22
CA PRO A 6 -0.32 -10.15 26.40
C PRO A 6 1.07 -9.92 25.78
N LEU A 7 1.14 -9.92 24.44
CA LEU A 7 2.33 -9.48 23.72
C LEU A 7 2.60 -8.02 24.12
N ALA A 8 3.61 -7.83 24.97
CA ALA A 8 4.14 -6.53 25.29
C ALA A 8 4.80 -5.98 24.01
N HIS A 9 4.10 -5.10 23.31
CA HIS A 9 4.69 -4.28 22.26
C HIS A 9 5.66 -3.31 22.93
N THR A 10 6.93 -3.67 22.98
CA THR A 10 8.00 -2.77 23.32
C THR A 10 8.04 -1.68 22.26
N SER A 11 7.56 -0.49 22.62
CA SER A 11 7.83 0.74 21.88
C SER A 11 9.33 1.01 22.01
N ALA A 12 10.15 0.46 21.14
CA ALA A 12 11.45 1.02 20.86
C ALA A 12 11.16 2.46 20.42
N GLY A 13 11.80 3.46 21.05
CA GLY A 13 11.59 4.87 20.76
C GLY A 13 11.86 5.14 19.28
N ALA A 14 10.82 4.95 18.48
CA ALA A 14 10.93 5.01 17.04
C ALA A 14 11.14 6.46 16.63
N ALA A 15 12.28 6.70 16.03
CA ALA A 15 12.46 7.87 15.20
C ALA A 15 11.35 7.92 14.15
N ARG A 16 10.97 9.13 13.74
CA ARG A 16 10.05 9.38 12.62
C ARG A 16 10.34 8.46 11.44
N ILE A 17 9.30 7.87 10.86
CA ILE A 17 9.36 7.06 9.63
C ILE A 17 8.74 7.85 8.49
N ASP A 18 9.49 7.99 7.40
CA ASP A 18 9.03 8.59 6.16
C ASP A 18 9.06 7.53 5.05
N CYS A 19 7.91 7.29 4.41
CA CYS A 19 7.76 6.37 3.29
C CYS A 19 7.06 7.04 2.13
N SER A 20 7.33 6.56 0.92
CA SER A 20 6.60 7.01 -0.26
C SER A 20 6.46 5.90 -1.28
N ALA A 21 5.47 6.06 -2.18
CA ALA A 21 5.29 5.23 -3.35
C ALA A 21 4.94 6.10 -4.57
N PRO A 22 5.45 5.78 -5.77
CA PRO A 22 5.15 6.53 -6.99
C PRO A 22 3.76 6.16 -7.52
N GLY A 23 3.18 7.05 -8.30
CA GLY A 23 2.13 6.68 -9.24
C GLY A 23 2.68 5.87 -10.41
N ARG A 24 1.78 5.37 -11.28
CA ARG A 24 2.19 4.60 -12.46
C ARG A 24 1.44 5.02 -13.72
N ALA A 25 2.11 4.82 -14.88
CA ALA A 25 1.49 4.88 -16.20
C ALA A 25 1.65 3.53 -16.92
N GLY A 26 0.56 3.03 -17.49
CA GLY A 26 0.60 1.85 -18.37
C GLY A 26 1.04 2.26 -19.78
N ILE A 27 2.01 1.54 -20.35
CA ILE A 27 2.51 1.77 -21.70
C ILE A 27 1.82 0.83 -22.67
N ILE A 28 1.83 -0.48 -22.37
CA ILE A 28 1.22 -1.54 -23.18
C ILE A 28 0.62 -2.60 -22.26
N GLY A 29 -0.47 -3.22 -22.68
CA GLY A 29 -1.04 -4.42 -22.08
C GLY A 29 -2.18 -4.17 -21.09
N ASN A 30 -2.40 -2.94 -20.62
CA ASN A 30 -3.51 -2.65 -19.69
C ASN A 30 -4.88 -2.90 -20.37
N PRO A 31 -5.81 -3.68 -19.78
CA PRO A 31 -5.83 -4.29 -18.44
C PRO A 31 -5.56 -5.81 -18.43
N SER A 32 -4.67 -6.33 -19.25
CA SER A 32 -4.44 -7.79 -19.39
C SER A 32 -3.96 -8.47 -18.09
N ASP A 33 -3.38 -7.72 -17.15
CA ASP A 33 -2.96 -8.20 -15.82
C ASP A 33 -4.11 -8.85 -15.02
N MET A 34 -5.34 -8.38 -15.23
CA MET A 34 -6.54 -8.97 -14.60
C MET A 34 -6.84 -10.39 -15.10
N TYR A 35 -6.31 -10.75 -16.26
CA TYR A 35 -6.57 -12.02 -16.94
C TYR A 35 -5.31 -12.88 -17.06
N GLY A 36 -4.29 -12.60 -16.25
CA GLY A 36 -3.02 -13.33 -16.28
C GLY A 36 -2.11 -12.97 -17.45
N GLY A 37 -2.35 -11.83 -18.11
CA GLY A 37 -1.51 -11.33 -19.18
C GLY A 37 -0.33 -10.49 -18.68
N SER A 38 0.49 -10.08 -19.63
CA SER A 38 1.68 -9.25 -19.35
C SER A 38 1.41 -7.79 -19.64
N VAL A 39 2.12 -6.91 -18.92
CA VAL A 39 2.06 -5.46 -19.11
C VAL A 39 3.45 -4.83 -19.09
N LEU A 40 3.57 -3.71 -19.78
CA LEU A 40 4.72 -2.81 -19.70
C LEU A 40 4.25 -1.49 -19.06
N CYS A 41 4.84 -1.14 -17.94
CA CYS A 41 4.47 0.04 -17.16
C CYS A 41 5.71 0.81 -16.69
N CYS A 42 5.52 2.10 -16.43
CA CYS A 42 6.53 2.93 -15.76
C CYS A 42 5.94 3.66 -14.54
N SER A 43 6.79 3.99 -13.60
CA SER A 43 6.43 4.91 -12.53
C SER A 43 6.42 6.35 -13.05
N VAL A 44 5.60 7.20 -12.43
CA VAL A 44 5.61 8.66 -12.67
C VAL A 44 6.31 9.39 -11.52
N GLY A 45 6.76 10.62 -11.75
CA GLY A 45 7.48 11.40 -10.72
C GLY A 45 6.63 11.80 -9.52
N MET A 46 5.31 11.87 -9.68
CA MET A 46 4.37 12.19 -8.60
C MET A 46 4.26 11.04 -7.60
N ARG A 47 4.20 11.36 -6.32
CA ARG A 47 4.26 10.36 -5.25
C ARG A 47 3.17 10.55 -4.19
N ALA A 48 2.76 9.45 -3.61
CA ALA A 48 2.11 9.42 -2.30
C ALA A 48 3.17 9.36 -1.20
N ARG A 49 2.99 10.13 -0.12
CA ARG A 49 3.94 10.23 1.00
C ARG A 49 3.22 9.93 2.31
N VAL A 50 3.91 9.26 3.20
CA VAL A 50 3.42 8.92 4.55
C VAL A 50 4.53 9.21 5.56
N THR A 51 4.19 9.94 6.61
CA THR A 51 5.05 10.16 7.77
C THR A 51 4.37 9.56 9.00
N ILE A 52 5.09 8.75 9.76
CA ILE A 52 4.65 8.26 11.08
C ILE A 52 5.58 8.81 12.14
N SER A 53 5.01 9.35 13.21
CA SER A 53 5.74 9.86 14.37
C SER A 53 5.09 9.38 15.68
N PRO A 54 5.83 9.37 16.81
CA PRO A 54 5.25 9.04 18.11
C PRO A 54 4.10 9.97 18.48
N SER A 55 3.04 9.40 19.06
CA SER A 55 1.89 10.13 19.60
C SER A 55 1.27 9.32 20.74
N PRO A 56 0.65 9.97 21.76
CA PRO A 56 -0.01 9.24 22.85
C PRO A 56 -1.24 8.44 22.41
N ALA A 57 -1.76 8.72 21.21
CA ALA A 57 -2.90 8.03 20.62
C ALA A 57 -2.70 7.84 19.12
N LEU A 58 -3.50 6.97 18.49
CA LEU A 58 -3.53 6.83 17.04
C LEU A 58 -4.30 8.00 16.42
N VAL A 59 -3.57 8.84 15.68
CA VAL A 59 -4.13 9.97 14.95
C VAL A 59 -3.81 9.80 13.47
N LEU A 60 -4.81 9.94 12.62
CA LEU A 60 -4.68 9.99 11.16
C LEU A 60 -4.82 11.44 10.72
N GLU A 61 -3.95 11.91 9.83
CA GLU A 61 -3.99 13.29 9.32
C GLU A 61 -3.79 13.32 7.81
N THR A 62 -4.66 14.06 7.13
CA THR A 62 -4.54 14.42 5.72
C THR A 62 -5.31 15.71 5.44
N ASN A 63 -4.83 16.54 4.50
CA ASN A 63 -5.48 17.78 4.09
C ASN A 63 -5.93 18.66 5.27
N GLU A 64 -5.05 18.81 6.28
CA GLU A 64 -5.32 19.60 7.49
C GLU A 64 -6.48 19.08 8.37
N GLN A 65 -7.00 17.90 8.06
CA GLN A 65 -8.03 17.21 8.85
C GLN A 65 -7.40 16.11 9.66
N GLN A 66 -7.95 15.85 10.85
CA GLN A 66 -7.49 14.80 11.75
C GLN A 66 -8.65 13.89 12.15
N CYS A 67 -8.33 12.60 12.30
CA CYS A 67 -9.22 11.57 12.80
C CYS A 67 -8.53 10.78 13.90
N HIS A 68 -9.17 10.63 15.05
CA HIS A 68 -8.68 9.82 16.17
C HIS A 68 -9.27 8.42 16.11
N ILE A 69 -8.44 7.41 16.26
CA ILE A 69 -8.83 6.00 16.34
C ILE A 69 -8.56 5.53 17.77
N SER A 70 -9.60 5.18 18.48
CA SER A 70 -9.53 4.75 19.89
C SER A 70 -9.93 3.31 20.09
N LYS A 71 -10.76 2.77 19.22
CA LYS A 71 -11.32 1.41 19.29
C LYS A 71 -11.53 0.84 17.89
N ARG A 72 -11.75 -0.46 17.82
CA ARG A 72 -11.89 -1.17 16.54
C ARG A 72 -13.09 -0.69 15.70
N GLU A 73 -14.17 -0.24 16.35
CA GLU A 73 -15.35 0.27 15.68
C GLU A 73 -15.07 1.54 14.87
N ASP A 74 -14.07 2.33 15.27
CA ASP A 74 -13.62 3.54 14.56
C ASP A 74 -12.96 3.22 13.21
N LEU A 75 -12.61 1.94 12.98
CA LEU A 75 -12.04 1.47 11.69
C LEU A 75 -13.13 1.18 10.64
N ARG A 76 -14.40 1.29 10.97
CA ARG A 76 -15.48 1.11 10.00
C ARG A 76 -15.46 2.25 8.96
N PRO A 77 -15.74 1.94 7.67
CA PRO A 77 -15.87 2.98 6.65
C PRO A 77 -16.93 4.01 7.00
N GLN A 78 -16.64 5.29 6.78
CA GLN A 78 -17.52 6.43 7.06
C GLN A 78 -17.82 7.28 5.81
N GLY A 79 -17.21 6.94 4.65
CA GLY A 79 -17.36 7.67 3.41
C GLY A 79 -16.49 8.93 3.33
N ASP A 80 -15.42 9.00 4.12
CA ASP A 80 -14.54 10.16 4.22
C ASP A 80 -13.10 9.86 3.74
N LEU A 81 -12.20 10.85 3.88
CA LEU A 81 -10.81 10.76 3.46
C LEU A 81 -10.00 9.71 4.24
N PHE A 82 -10.50 9.25 5.40
CA PHE A 82 -9.81 8.33 6.28
C PHE A 82 -10.19 6.86 6.07
N ASP A 83 -11.09 6.55 5.16
CA ASP A 83 -11.52 5.16 4.91
C ASP A 83 -10.38 4.28 4.40
N LEU A 84 -9.47 4.84 3.61
CA LEU A 84 -8.32 4.09 3.12
C LEU A 84 -7.38 3.66 4.27
N PRO A 85 -6.86 4.55 5.14
CA PRO A 85 -6.06 4.10 6.28
C PRO A 85 -6.84 3.27 7.30
N ARG A 86 -8.15 3.49 7.50
CA ARG A 86 -8.98 2.61 8.33
C ARG A 86 -8.99 1.17 7.82
N ALA A 87 -9.19 0.98 6.52
CA ALA A 87 -9.17 -0.34 5.89
C ALA A 87 -7.81 -1.06 6.07
N ILE A 88 -6.71 -0.32 5.95
CA ILE A 88 -5.36 -0.85 6.16
C ILE A 88 -5.14 -1.25 7.63
N LEU A 89 -5.55 -0.40 8.58
CA LEU A 89 -5.44 -0.68 10.01
C LEU A 89 -6.29 -1.88 10.43
N ASP A 90 -7.49 -2.03 9.87
CA ASP A 90 -8.35 -3.21 10.12
C ASP A 90 -7.73 -4.48 9.53
N TYR A 91 -7.22 -4.44 8.30
CA TYR A 91 -6.47 -5.54 7.69
C TYR A 91 -5.27 -5.96 8.55
N MET A 92 -4.49 -4.99 9.03
CA MET A 92 -3.33 -5.23 9.87
C MET A 92 -3.67 -5.57 11.33
N ARG A 93 -4.94 -5.49 11.73
CA ARG A 93 -5.44 -5.67 13.10
C ARG A 93 -4.76 -4.75 14.12
N LEU A 94 -4.60 -3.48 13.77
CA LEU A 94 -3.86 -2.48 14.53
C LEU A 94 -4.76 -1.31 15.02
N PRO A 95 -5.78 -1.57 15.86
CA PRO A 95 -6.68 -0.50 16.31
C PRO A 95 -6.07 0.43 17.38
N THR A 96 -4.92 0.07 17.95
CA THR A 96 -4.35 0.74 19.14
C THR A 96 -2.85 1.01 19.00
N LEU A 97 -2.47 1.73 17.95
CA LEU A 97 -1.08 2.22 17.82
C LEU A 97 -0.93 3.58 18.52
N ASN A 98 0.21 3.79 19.18
CA ASN A 98 0.58 5.08 19.73
C ASN A 98 1.42 5.86 18.71
N CYS A 99 0.77 6.32 17.64
CA CYS A 99 1.44 7.06 16.57
C CYS A 99 0.52 8.06 15.87
N HIS A 100 1.13 9.06 15.27
CA HIS A 100 0.49 10.00 14.37
C HIS A 100 0.89 9.64 12.93
N VAL A 101 -0.09 9.36 12.09
CA VAL A 101 0.06 8.97 10.69
C VAL A 101 -0.42 10.11 9.81
N ARG A 102 0.51 10.84 9.22
CA ARG A 102 0.22 11.88 8.22
C ARG A 102 0.47 11.34 6.82
N TYR A 103 -0.47 11.59 5.91
CA TYR A 103 -0.35 11.15 4.52
C TYR A 103 -0.88 12.20 3.55
N GLU A 104 -0.26 12.25 2.37
CA GLU A 104 -0.59 13.17 1.29
C GLU A 104 -0.27 12.54 -0.06
N SER A 105 -0.87 13.03 -1.14
CA SER A 105 -0.60 12.55 -2.49
C SER A 105 -0.49 13.71 -3.47
N GLU A 106 0.60 13.72 -4.23
CA GLU A 106 0.79 14.60 -5.39
C GLU A 106 0.03 14.09 -6.63
N ILE A 107 -0.43 12.82 -6.60
CA ILE A 107 -1.07 12.16 -7.74
C ILE A 107 -2.51 12.64 -7.82
N PRO A 108 -2.95 13.22 -8.94
CA PRO A 108 -4.31 13.74 -9.05
C PRO A 108 -5.36 12.63 -8.91
N LEU A 109 -6.45 12.95 -8.24
CA LEU A 109 -7.57 12.02 -8.07
C LEU A 109 -8.16 11.63 -9.43
N ARG A 110 -8.46 10.34 -9.61
CA ARG A 110 -9.09 9.78 -10.82
C ARG A 110 -8.32 10.04 -12.12
N SER A 111 -7.01 10.27 -12.04
CA SER A 111 -6.15 10.51 -13.20
C SER A 111 -5.77 9.24 -13.96
N GLY A 112 -6.10 8.06 -13.46
CA GLY A 112 -5.62 6.79 -14.02
C GLY A 112 -4.15 6.49 -13.70
N LEU A 113 -3.52 7.23 -12.77
CA LEU A 113 -2.12 7.10 -12.40
C LEU A 113 -1.90 6.32 -11.08
N ALA A 114 -2.85 5.49 -10.68
CA ALA A 114 -2.80 4.63 -9.50
C ALA A 114 -2.60 5.37 -8.16
N GLY A 115 -3.20 6.58 -8.00
CA GLY A 115 -3.02 7.40 -6.80
C GLY A 115 -3.48 6.74 -5.50
N SER A 116 -4.63 6.04 -5.52
CA SER A 116 -5.14 5.26 -4.38
C SER A 116 -4.16 4.15 -4.00
N THR A 117 -3.74 3.37 -4.98
CA THR A 117 -2.80 2.26 -4.78
C THR A 117 -1.45 2.73 -4.25
N ALA A 118 -0.94 3.87 -4.74
CA ALA A 118 0.29 4.48 -4.23
C ALA A 118 0.16 4.85 -2.73
N LEU A 119 -1.00 5.39 -2.32
CA LEU A 119 -1.29 5.64 -0.89
C LEU A 119 -1.35 4.33 -0.09
N VAL A 120 -2.02 3.28 -0.59
CA VAL A 120 -2.07 1.97 0.08
C VAL A 120 -0.66 1.42 0.27
N VAL A 121 0.16 1.40 -0.78
CA VAL A 121 1.54 0.90 -0.72
C VAL A 121 2.38 1.70 0.28
N ALA A 122 2.31 3.03 0.25
CA ALA A 122 3.07 3.89 1.15
C ALA A 122 2.66 3.69 2.62
N LEU A 123 1.34 3.61 2.90
CA LEU A 123 0.81 3.38 4.24
C LEU A 123 1.17 1.99 4.78
N VAL A 124 0.98 0.92 4.00
CA VAL A 124 1.35 -0.44 4.44
C VAL A 124 2.84 -0.52 4.73
N LYS A 125 3.68 0.05 3.86
CA LYS A 125 5.13 0.11 4.05
C LYS A 125 5.51 0.85 5.34
N ALA A 126 4.92 2.02 5.57
CA ALA A 126 5.21 2.84 6.75
C ALA A 126 4.74 2.17 8.05
N LEU A 127 3.53 1.62 8.09
CA LEU A 127 2.98 0.93 9.25
C LEU A 127 3.76 -0.36 9.59
N ARG A 128 4.21 -1.12 8.58
CA ARG A 128 5.07 -2.29 8.80
C ARG A 128 6.44 -1.87 9.34
N ALA A 129 7.05 -0.83 8.77
CA ALA A 129 8.30 -0.30 9.29
C ALA A 129 8.17 0.22 10.73
N TRP A 130 7.03 0.82 11.09
CA TRP A 130 6.72 1.21 12.47
C TRP A 130 6.69 0.03 13.45
N GLN A 131 6.27 -1.15 12.97
CA GLN A 131 6.28 -2.40 13.72
C GLN A 131 7.65 -3.11 13.71
N GLY A 132 8.65 -2.55 13.01
CA GLY A 132 9.95 -3.21 12.82
C GLY A 132 9.93 -4.30 11.76
N GLU A 133 8.89 -4.37 10.93
CA GLU A 133 8.72 -5.36 9.87
C GLU A 133 9.06 -4.76 8.50
N TYR A 134 9.78 -5.52 7.67
CA TYR A 134 10.22 -5.10 6.33
C TYR A 134 9.85 -6.18 5.31
N PRO A 135 8.59 -6.20 4.82
CA PRO A 135 8.18 -7.17 3.81
C PRO A 135 9.00 -6.98 2.52
N ASN A 136 9.25 -8.07 1.79
CA ASN A 136 9.81 -7.94 0.46
C ASN A 136 8.81 -7.26 -0.50
N LEU A 137 9.30 -6.76 -1.64
CA LEU A 137 8.48 -5.98 -2.57
C LEU A 137 7.29 -6.77 -3.12
N TYR A 138 7.46 -8.06 -3.39
CA TYR A 138 6.38 -8.91 -3.88
C TYR A 138 5.27 -9.07 -2.84
N GLN A 139 5.63 -9.35 -1.59
CA GLN A 139 4.66 -9.42 -0.49
C GLN A 139 3.94 -8.09 -0.27
N LEU A 140 4.65 -6.98 -0.40
CA LEU A 140 4.06 -5.65 -0.26
C LEU A 140 3.04 -5.38 -1.38
N ALA A 141 3.38 -5.70 -2.63
CA ALA A 141 2.48 -5.54 -3.78
C ALA A 141 1.22 -6.40 -3.64
N GLU A 142 1.36 -7.69 -3.28
CA GLU A 142 0.22 -8.57 -3.08
C GLU A 142 -0.71 -8.09 -1.95
N ARG A 143 -0.14 -7.65 -0.84
CA ARG A 143 -0.92 -7.10 0.29
C ARG A 143 -1.65 -5.82 -0.09
N ALA A 144 -1.00 -4.93 -0.82
CA ALA A 144 -1.64 -3.69 -1.28
C ALA A 144 -2.86 -4.01 -2.16
N ARG A 145 -2.71 -4.89 -3.17
CA ARG A 145 -3.82 -5.34 -4.00
C ARG A 145 -4.93 -6.02 -3.18
N TYR A 146 -4.56 -6.90 -2.26
CA TYR A 146 -5.52 -7.61 -1.42
C TYR A 146 -6.38 -6.64 -0.58
N ILE A 147 -5.76 -5.59 -0.03
CA ILE A 147 -6.46 -4.54 0.73
C ILE A 147 -7.44 -3.79 -0.18
N GLU A 148 -7.01 -3.37 -1.36
CA GLU A 148 -7.90 -2.67 -2.30
C GLU A 148 -9.11 -3.52 -2.67
N LEU A 149 -8.92 -4.79 -3.00
CA LEU A 149 -9.99 -5.68 -3.42
C LEU A 149 -10.95 -6.04 -2.27
N ASN A 150 -10.42 -6.43 -1.10
CA ASN A 150 -11.21 -7.06 -0.04
C ASN A 150 -11.66 -6.10 1.06
N TYR A 151 -10.90 -5.03 1.33
CA TYR A 151 -11.21 -4.06 2.38
C TYR A 151 -11.77 -2.75 1.82
N LEU A 152 -11.20 -2.24 0.74
CA LEU A 152 -11.70 -1.03 0.08
C LEU A 152 -12.79 -1.32 -0.97
N ARG A 153 -13.00 -2.58 -1.33
CA ARG A 153 -13.97 -3.02 -2.34
C ARG A 153 -13.75 -2.38 -3.71
N VAL A 154 -12.51 -2.10 -4.05
CA VAL A 154 -12.10 -1.58 -5.35
C VAL A 154 -11.71 -2.76 -6.25
N ILE A 155 -12.41 -2.90 -7.37
CA ILE A 155 -12.06 -3.89 -8.39
C ILE A 155 -10.77 -3.40 -9.08
N CYS A 156 -9.66 -4.12 -8.89
CA CYS A 156 -8.36 -3.77 -9.43
C CYS A 156 -7.60 -4.99 -9.94
N GLY A 157 -6.73 -4.77 -10.92
CA GLY A 157 -5.73 -5.75 -11.38
C GLY A 157 -4.52 -5.79 -10.44
N TYR A 158 -3.42 -6.30 -10.96
CA TYR A 158 -2.16 -6.42 -10.21
C TYR A 158 -1.16 -5.31 -10.53
N GLN A 159 -1.21 -4.77 -11.75
CA GLN A 159 -0.20 -3.86 -12.27
C GLN A 159 0.01 -2.62 -11.38
N ASP A 160 -1.05 -2.05 -10.82
CA ASP A 160 -0.99 -0.84 -9.99
C ASP A 160 -0.19 -1.10 -8.72
N ALA A 161 -0.55 -2.16 -7.98
CA ALA A 161 0.12 -2.52 -6.74
C ALA A 161 1.60 -2.86 -6.97
N TYR A 162 1.90 -3.61 -8.03
CA TYR A 162 3.27 -3.96 -8.38
C TYR A 162 4.07 -2.72 -8.80
N MET A 163 3.56 -1.88 -9.72
CA MET A 163 4.30 -0.70 -10.16
C MET A 163 4.50 0.34 -9.06
N CYS A 164 3.49 0.62 -8.23
CA CYS A 164 3.63 1.53 -7.08
C CYS A 164 4.64 1.00 -6.04
N THR A 165 4.85 -0.32 -6.00
CA THR A 165 5.80 -0.96 -5.09
C THR A 165 7.21 -0.98 -5.64
N PHE A 166 7.40 -1.43 -6.89
CA PHE A 166 8.72 -1.60 -7.50
C PHE A 166 9.29 -0.30 -8.08
N GLY A 167 8.43 0.57 -8.63
CA GLY A 167 8.86 1.79 -9.33
C GLY A 167 9.64 1.49 -10.62
N GLY A 168 10.14 2.53 -11.26
CA GLY A 168 10.98 2.40 -12.47
C GLY A 168 10.19 2.10 -13.74
N LEU A 169 10.81 1.38 -14.68
CA LEU A 169 10.23 0.84 -15.91
C LEU A 169 10.31 -0.67 -15.84
N ASN A 170 9.18 -1.37 -15.91
CA ASN A 170 9.14 -2.83 -15.77
C ASN A 170 8.24 -3.47 -16.81
N TYR A 171 8.71 -4.60 -17.35
CA TYR A 171 7.86 -5.64 -17.88
C TYR A 171 7.39 -6.51 -16.72
N MET A 172 6.09 -6.79 -16.67
CA MET A 172 5.49 -7.61 -15.62
C MET A 172 4.61 -8.67 -16.25
N ASP A 173 4.81 -9.93 -15.83
CA ASP A 173 4.02 -11.07 -16.29
C ASP A 173 3.21 -11.63 -15.12
N PHE A 174 1.90 -11.67 -15.30
CA PHE A 174 0.93 -12.15 -14.33
C PHE A 174 0.40 -13.55 -14.67
N GLY A 175 1.12 -14.31 -15.49
CA GLY A 175 0.79 -15.68 -15.84
C GLY A 175 0.56 -16.56 -14.61
N GLY A 176 -0.56 -17.30 -14.59
CA GLY A 176 -0.95 -18.14 -13.45
C GLY A 176 -1.63 -17.42 -12.29
N LYS A 177 -1.71 -16.08 -12.30
CA LYS A 177 -2.47 -15.34 -11.28
C LYS A 177 -3.98 -15.38 -11.57
N GLN A 178 -4.77 -15.43 -10.49
CA GLN A 178 -6.22 -15.46 -10.56
C GLN A 178 -6.82 -14.22 -9.91
N PHE A 179 -7.82 -13.62 -10.57
CA PHE A 179 -8.38 -12.34 -10.18
C PHE A 179 -8.90 -12.27 -8.72
N TYR A 180 -9.50 -13.34 -8.22
CA TYR A 180 -10.10 -13.37 -6.87
C TYR A 180 -9.31 -14.17 -5.85
N ARG A 181 -8.03 -14.44 -6.09
CA ARG A 181 -7.24 -15.26 -5.19
C ARG A 181 -6.72 -14.45 -3.98
N GLU A 182 -6.69 -15.07 -2.81
CA GLU A 182 -6.12 -14.47 -1.60
C GLU A 182 -4.60 -14.42 -1.67
N ALA A 183 -4.00 -13.33 -1.17
CA ALA A 183 -2.57 -13.04 -1.28
C ALA A 183 -1.64 -14.10 -0.67
N GLU A 184 -2.07 -14.78 0.39
CA GLU A 184 -1.22 -15.69 1.15
C GLU A 184 -0.89 -17.02 0.46
N ALA A 185 -1.64 -17.37 -0.58
CA ALA A 185 -1.49 -18.65 -1.29
C ALA A 185 -0.99 -18.51 -2.74
N GLU A 186 -0.46 -17.34 -3.12
CA GLU A 186 -0.22 -17.03 -4.51
C GLU A 186 1.22 -17.15 -4.99
N LEU A 187 1.33 -17.55 -6.24
CA LEU A 187 2.52 -17.35 -7.04
C LEU A 187 2.72 -15.84 -7.29
N PHE A 188 3.91 -15.32 -7.04
CA PHE A 188 4.23 -13.94 -7.38
C PHE A 188 4.31 -13.73 -8.90
N ALA A 189 4.01 -12.52 -9.37
CA ALA A 189 4.26 -12.14 -10.75
C ALA A 189 5.76 -12.10 -11.05
N THR A 190 6.11 -12.27 -12.32
CA THR A 190 7.47 -11.94 -12.78
C THR A 190 7.57 -10.43 -12.97
N VAL A 191 8.62 -9.81 -12.42
CA VAL A 191 8.92 -8.38 -12.62
C VAL A 191 10.33 -8.28 -13.18
N GLU A 192 10.44 -7.78 -14.42
CA GLU A 192 11.71 -7.57 -15.11
C GLU A 192 11.97 -6.06 -15.25
N PRO A 193 12.96 -5.50 -14.51
CA PRO A 193 13.34 -4.10 -14.65
C PRO A 193 14.00 -3.83 -16.01
N LEU A 194 13.47 -2.87 -16.75
CA LEU A 194 13.97 -2.51 -18.08
C LEU A 194 14.86 -1.25 -18.11
N ALA A 195 14.97 -0.54 -16.99
CA ALA A 195 15.81 0.65 -16.88
C ALA A 195 17.26 0.44 -17.36
N PRO A 196 17.92 -0.72 -17.15
CA PRO A 196 19.26 -0.96 -17.68
C PRO A 196 19.34 -0.98 -19.21
N TYR A 197 18.23 -1.24 -19.89
CA TYR A 197 18.18 -1.34 -21.37
C TYR A 197 17.73 -0.03 -22.03
N VAL A 198 17.23 0.93 -21.26
CA VAL A 198 16.72 2.21 -21.76
C VAL A 198 17.34 3.37 -20.94
N PRO A 199 18.65 3.63 -21.13
CA PRO A 199 19.43 4.51 -20.25
C PRO A 199 19.02 6.00 -20.28
N HIS A 200 18.15 6.41 -21.19
CA HIS A 200 17.77 7.81 -21.40
C HIS A 200 16.27 8.08 -21.22
N MET A 201 15.54 7.22 -20.51
CA MET A 201 14.17 7.57 -20.13
C MET A 201 14.19 8.67 -19.07
N PRO A 202 13.38 9.73 -19.25
CA PRO A 202 13.31 10.85 -18.32
C PRO A 202 12.75 10.47 -16.95
#